data_a61f551e2cee11019859db12fe20260a
#
_entry.id   a61f551e2cee11019859db12fe20260a
#
_cell.length_a   1.000
_cell.length_b   1.000
_cell.length_c   1.000
_cell.angle_alpha   90.00
_cell.angle_beta   90.00
_cell.angle_gamma   90.00
#
_symmetry.space_group_name_H-M   'P 1'
#
loop_
_entity.id
_entity.type
_entity.pdbx_description
1 polymer ?
#
loop_
_entity_poly.entity_id
_entity_poly.type
_entity_poly.pdbx_seq_one_letter_code
_entity_poly.pdbx_strand_id
1 'polypeptide(L)'
;TNKDPDNFIRTTMLINTLNFAFTDFDTSIKYSIERDGQKLSDSEAMFTQVNEAIDSGIDLLNGEVLEKLTIEELEKIFEGNIKMPMLKERVEILNLVGAKLVDSYEGDWLNFIKNGPRKLYANGEGLIERLVLEFPRFDDSSIYLDKEVNFYKLAQLAFWGIHGELAHSDYFRIEDME
;
A
#
# COMPACT_ATOMS: atom_id res chain seq x y z
N THR A 1 8.28 -2.10 19.70
CA THR A 1 7.30 -1.64 18.72
C THR A 1 6.70 -0.34 19.20
N ASN A 2 7.31 0.74 18.80
CA ASN A 2 6.79 2.06 19.08
C ASN A 2 5.59 2.28 18.17
N LYS A 3 4.42 2.28 18.77
CA LYS A 3 3.16 2.39 18.06
C LYS A 3 2.87 3.86 17.80
N ASP A 4 3.65 4.44 16.91
CA ASP A 4 3.28 5.71 16.31
C ASP A 4 2.12 5.45 15.32
N PRO A 5 0.91 5.92 15.61
CA PRO A 5 -0.25 5.69 14.74
C PRO A 5 -0.02 6.20 13.31
N ASP A 6 0.71 7.29 13.18
CA ASP A 6 1.01 7.91 11.89
C ASP A 6 1.89 7.00 11.03
N ASN A 7 2.94 6.42 11.61
CA ASN A 7 3.79 5.46 10.91
C ASN A 7 3.07 4.14 10.64
N PHE A 8 2.17 3.71 11.51
CA PHE A 8 1.33 2.55 11.26
C PHE A 8 0.44 2.76 10.02
N ILE A 9 -0.19 3.93 9.92
CA ILE A 9 -1.04 4.29 8.77
C ILE A 9 -0.20 4.30 7.48
N ARG A 10 0.96 4.99 7.47
CA ARG A 10 1.86 5.04 6.31
C ARG A 10 2.31 3.65 5.87
N THR A 11 2.76 2.84 6.83
CA THR A 11 3.22 1.47 6.56
C THR A 11 2.10 0.61 6.00
N THR A 12 0.89 0.71 6.55
CA THR A 12 -0.27 -0.04 6.07
C THR A 12 -0.67 0.37 4.65
N MET A 13 -0.63 1.65 4.32
CA MET A 13 -0.88 2.13 2.94
C MET A 13 0.17 1.60 1.97
N LEU A 14 1.45 1.66 2.32
CA LEU A 14 2.55 1.08 1.52
C LEU A 14 2.35 -0.42 1.30
N ILE A 15 2.06 -1.17 2.37
CA ILE A 15 1.83 -2.62 2.33
C ILE A 15 0.66 -2.95 1.39
N ASN A 16 -0.47 -2.25 1.49
CA ASN A 16 -1.61 -2.48 0.60
C ASN A 16 -1.30 -2.15 -0.88
N THR A 17 -0.41 -1.19 -1.11
CA THR A 17 0.11 -0.91 -2.45
C THR A 17 0.83 -2.11 -3.06
N LEU A 18 1.58 -2.87 -2.25
CA LEU A 18 2.43 -3.99 -2.65
C LEU A 18 1.76 -5.37 -2.53
N ASN A 19 0.59 -5.48 -1.90
CA ASN A 19 -0.03 -6.75 -1.55
C ASN A 19 -0.73 -7.42 -2.75
N PHE A 20 0.05 -8.09 -3.61
CA PHE A 20 -0.46 -8.88 -4.74
C PHE A 20 0.61 -9.86 -5.24
N ALA A 21 0.19 -10.93 -5.94
CA ALA A 21 1.03 -11.86 -6.70
C ALA A 21 2.29 -12.35 -5.96
N PHE A 22 2.15 -13.37 -5.14
CA PHE A 22 3.28 -13.97 -4.39
C PHE A 22 3.67 -15.35 -4.93
N THR A 23 3.00 -15.85 -5.94
CA THR A 23 3.28 -17.15 -6.56
C THR A 23 3.92 -16.91 -7.92
N ASP A 24 5.04 -17.56 -8.17
CA ASP A 24 5.67 -17.57 -9.49
C ASP A 24 4.76 -18.27 -10.50
N PHE A 25 4.49 -17.60 -11.63
CA PHE A 25 3.49 -18.05 -12.60
C PHE A 25 3.94 -19.29 -13.39
N ASP A 26 5.25 -19.47 -13.56
CA ASP A 26 5.80 -20.58 -14.36
C ASP A 26 5.97 -21.84 -13.51
N THR A 27 6.46 -21.68 -12.28
CA THR A 27 6.81 -22.82 -11.41
C THR A 27 5.76 -23.12 -10.35
N SER A 28 4.78 -22.22 -10.13
CA SER A 28 3.80 -22.27 -9.04
C SER A 28 4.43 -22.28 -7.64
N ILE A 29 5.70 -21.87 -7.53
CA ILE A 29 6.39 -21.76 -6.25
C ILE A 29 5.95 -20.46 -5.56
N LYS A 30 5.61 -20.55 -4.29
CA LYS A 30 5.27 -19.40 -3.46
C LYS A 30 6.52 -18.71 -2.95
N TYR A 31 6.48 -17.38 -2.96
CA TYR A 31 7.50 -16.56 -2.34
C TYR A 31 7.51 -16.77 -0.83
N SER A 32 8.70 -16.94 -0.26
CA SER A 32 8.88 -17.14 1.18
C SER A 32 10.28 -16.75 1.63
N ILE A 33 10.39 -16.43 2.91
CA ILE A 33 11.65 -16.17 3.63
C ILE A 33 11.72 -17.02 4.88
N GLU A 34 12.90 -17.14 5.46
CA GLU A 34 13.10 -17.73 6.78
C GLU A 34 13.54 -16.66 7.77
N ARG A 35 12.87 -16.59 8.92
CA ARG A 35 13.23 -15.71 10.04
C ARG A 35 13.06 -16.45 11.36
N ASP A 36 14.09 -16.43 12.18
CA ASP A 36 14.09 -17.08 13.51
C ASP A 36 13.68 -18.57 13.47
N GLY A 37 14.06 -19.29 12.40
CA GLY A 37 13.71 -20.69 12.20
C GLY A 37 12.26 -20.93 11.76
N GLN A 38 11.52 -19.88 11.44
CA GLN A 38 10.16 -19.94 10.89
C GLN A 38 10.13 -19.56 9.41
N LYS A 39 9.36 -20.30 8.65
CA LYS A 39 9.07 -19.98 7.25
C LYS A 39 7.87 -19.06 7.18
N LEU A 40 8.10 -17.83 6.72
CA LEU A 40 7.06 -16.86 6.40
C LEU A 40 6.79 -16.89 4.90
N SER A 41 5.55 -16.76 4.48
CA SER A 41 5.16 -16.88 3.07
C SER A 41 4.21 -15.77 2.64
N ASP A 42 4.17 -15.53 1.33
CA ASP A 42 3.23 -14.60 0.71
C ASP A 42 3.30 -13.19 1.34
N SER A 43 2.17 -12.62 1.73
CA SER A 43 2.09 -11.27 2.31
C SER A 43 2.84 -11.15 3.65
N GLU A 44 2.89 -12.20 4.45
CA GLU A 44 3.61 -12.20 5.73
C GLU A 44 5.11 -11.99 5.52
N ALA A 45 5.69 -12.67 4.52
CA ALA A 45 7.09 -12.47 4.14
C ALA A 45 7.35 -11.02 3.68
N MET A 46 6.48 -10.50 2.83
CA MET A 46 6.58 -9.13 2.34
C MET A 46 6.45 -8.11 3.49
N PHE A 47 5.48 -8.28 4.40
CA PHE A 47 5.28 -7.38 5.54
C PHE A 47 6.51 -7.34 6.44
N THR A 48 7.08 -8.50 6.72
CA THR A 48 8.30 -8.60 7.51
C THR A 48 9.45 -7.84 6.87
N GLN A 49 9.68 -8.03 5.58
CA GLN A 49 10.77 -7.37 4.86
C GLN A 49 10.58 -5.86 4.70
N VAL A 50 9.35 -5.39 4.50
CA VAL A 50 9.05 -3.95 4.49
C VAL A 50 9.39 -3.32 5.85
N ASN A 51 8.98 -3.96 6.95
CA ASN A 51 9.31 -3.45 8.28
C ASN A 51 10.83 -3.50 8.56
N GLU A 52 11.52 -4.59 8.20
CA GLU A 52 12.97 -4.70 8.31
C GLU A 52 13.69 -3.60 7.51
N ALA A 53 13.22 -3.29 6.30
CA ALA A 53 13.79 -2.22 5.47
C ALA A 53 13.63 -0.85 6.14
N ILE A 54 12.43 -0.54 6.66
CA ILE A 54 12.16 0.71 7.39
C ILE A 54 13.02 0.78 8.65
N ASP A 55 13.10 -0.28 9.43
CA ASP A 55 13.91 -0.35 10.66
C ASP A 55 15.41 -0.23 10.37
N SER A 56 15.87 -0.64 9.18
CA SER A 56 17.24 -0.45 8.73
C SER A 56 17.56 0.96 8.23
N GLY A 57 16.57 1.84 8.18
CA GLY A 57 16.72 3.25 7.78
C GLY A 57 16.42 3.53 6.30
N ILE A 58 15.83 2.58 5.56
CA ILE A 58 15.33 2.84 4.21
C ILE A 58 13.97 3.53 4.35
N ASP A 59 13.89 4.78 3.93
CA ASP A 59 12.68 5.61 4.11
C ASP A 59 11.59 5.29 3.06
N LEU A 60 11.07 4.06 3.10
CA LEU A 60 10.00 3.61 2.21
C LEU A 60 8.65 4.30 2.49
N LEU A 61 8.57 5.13 3.54
CA LEU A 61 7.34 5.87 3.87
C LEU A 61 7.28 7.24 3.19
N ASN A 62 8.39 7.65 2.55
CA ASN A 62 8.53 8.94 1.87
C ASN A 62 8.29 8.79 0.36
N GLY A 63 7.35 9.56 -0.18
CA GLY A 63 7.04 9.58 -1.62
C GLY A 63 8.23 9.90 -2.51
N GLU A 64 9.16 10.77 -2.08
CA GLU A 64 10.36 11.09 -2.87
C GLU A 64 11.30 9.89 -3.05
N VAL A 65 11.34 8.99 -2.06
CA VAL A 65 12.10 7.74 -2.14
C VAL A 65 11.38 6.76 -3.04
N LEU A 66 10.06 6.61 -2.87
CA LEU A 66 9.24 5.70 -3.68
C LEU A 66 9.28 6.08 -5.17
N GLU A 67 9.21 7.37 -5.50
CA GLU A 67 9.25 7.87 -6.89
C GLU A 67 10.51 7.44 -7.65
N LYS A 68 11.63 7.28 -6.94
CA LYS A 68 12.95 7.01 -7.52
C LYS A 68 13.44 5.59 -7.28
N LEU A 69 12.66 4.76 -6.60
CA LEU A 69 13.04 3.39 -6.25
C LEU A 69 13.32 2.58 -7.50
N THR A 70 14.45 1.87 -7.51
CA THR A 70 14.89 1.03 -8.62
C THR A 70 14.53 -0.44 -8.39
N ILE A 71 14.57 -1.23 -9.49
CA ILE A 71 14.35 -2.68 -9.43
C ILE A 71 15.41 -3.34 -8.54
N GLU A 72 16.66 -2.93 -8.67
CA GLU A 72 17.79 -3.48 -7.94
C GLU A 72 17.69 -3.21 -6.42
N GLU A 73 17.17 -2.06 -6.03
CA GLU A 73 16.93 -1.73 -4.63
C GLU A 73 15.77 -2.54 -4.06
N LEU A 74 14.67 -2.64 -4.78
CA LEU A 74 13.51 -3.43 -4.33
C LEU A 74 13.82 -4.94 -4.32
N GLU A 75 14.65 -5.44 -5.25
CA GLU A 75 15.10 -6.83 -5.28
C GLU A 75 15.93 -7.20 -4.04
N LYS A 76 16.76 -6.27 -3.54
CA LYS A 76 17.51 -6.45 -2.30
C LYS A 76 16.61 -6.47 -1.07
N ILE A 77 15.57 -5.64 -1.06
CA ILE A 77 14.59 -5.64 0.04
C ILE A 77 13.82 -6.97 0.05
N PHE A 78 13.41 -7.45 -1.12
CA PHE A 78 12.63 -8.69 -1.27
C PHE A 78 13.51 -9.88 -1.68
N GLU A 79 14.59 -10.11 -0.95
CA GLU A 79 15.41 -11.31 -1.11
C GLU A 79 14.72 -12.51 -0.44
N GLY A 80 14.43 -13.57 -1.21
CA GLY A 80 13.70 -14.73 -0.73
C GLY A 80 14.11 -16.02 -1.45
N ASN A 81 13.31 -17.08 -1.27
CA ASN A 81 13.54 -18.39 -1.90
C ASN A 81 13.45 -18.37 -3.45
N ILE A 82 12.72 -17.41 -3.99
CA ILE A 82 12.62 -17.09 -5.42
C ILE A 82 12.66 -15.57 -5.56
N LYS A 83 12.90 -15.09 -6.76
CA LYS A 83 12.70 -13.67 -7.07
C LYS A 83 11.24 -13.30 -6.78
N MET A 84 11.01 -12.15 -6.13
CA MET A 84 9.65 -11.66 -5.88
C MET A 84 8.88 -11.54 -7.19
N PRO A 85 7.74 -12.24 -7.33
CA PRO A 85 6.93 -12.16 -8.54
C PRO A 85 6.49 -10.73 -8.85
N MET A 86 6.43 -10.38 -10.14
CA MET A 86 6.03 -9.05 -10.61
C MET A 86 6.83 -7.90 -9.98
N LEU A 87 8.14 -8.09 -9.80
CA LEU A 87 9.00 -7.10 -9.15
C LEU A 87 9.04 -5.79 -9.94
N LYS A 88 9.08 -5.87 -11.27
CA LYS A 88 9.07 -4.70 -12.15
C LYS A 88 7.79 -3.88 -11.99
N GLU A 89 6.64 -4.55 -12.00
CA GLU A 89 5.33 -3.93 -11.81
C GLU A 89 5.20 -3.29 -10.42
N ARG A 90 5.79 -3.92 -9.39
CA ARG A 90 5.84 -3.33 -8.04
C ARG A 90 6.61 -2.01 -8.03
N VAL A 91 7.77 -1.96 -8.69
CA VAL A 91 8.56 -0.72 -8.81
C VAL A 91 7.78 0.34 -9.57
N GLU A 92 7.19 0.00 -10.71
CA GLU A 92 6.37 0.93 -11.50
C GLU A 92 5.20 1.50 -10.68
N ILE A 93 4.50 0.66 -9.91
CA ILE A 93 3.43 1.08 -9.01
C ILE A 93 3.96 2.01 -7.91
N LEU A 94 5.08 1.66 -7.27
CA LEU A 94 5.66 2.50 -6.22
C LEU A 94 6.12 3.85 -6.76
N ASN A 95 6.73 3.87 -7.95
CA ASN A 95 7.12 5.14 -8.57
C ASN A 95 5.92 6.02 -8.89
N LEU A 96 4.83 5.46 -9.41
CA LEU A 96 3.58 6.21 -9.68
C LEU A 96 2.95 6.73 -8.39
N VAL A 97 2.91 5.91 -7.34
CA VAL A 97 2.40 6.31 -6.02
C VAL A 97 3.28 7.40 -5.43
N GLY A 98 4.60 7.23 -5.47
CA GLY A 98 5.56 8.23 -4.98
C GLY A 98 5.41 9.56 -5.69
N ALA A 99 5.39 9.54 -7.03
CA ALA A 99 5.20 10.75 -7.84
C ALA A 99 3.89 11.48 -7.49
N LYS A 100 2.78 10.75 -7.34
CA LYS A 100 1.50 11.34 -6.95
C LYS A 100 1.54 11.93 -5.54
N LEU A 101 2.16 11.24 -4.60
CA LEU A 101 2.33 11.74 -3.23
C LEU A 101 3.19 13.03 -3.22
N VAL A 102 4.28 13.06 -3.96
CA VAL A 102 5.16 14.23 -4.06
C VAL A 102 4.43 15.42 -4.70
N ASP A 103 3.75 15.18 -5.82
CA ASP A 103 3.06 16.23 -6.58
C ASP A 103 1.94 16.90 -5.76
N SER A 104 1.15 16.11 -5.04
CA SER A 104 -0.12 16.57 -4.47
C SER A 104 -0.19 16.53 -2.93
N TYR A 105 0.73 15.83 -2.26
CA TYR A 105 0.62 15.50 -0.83
C TYR A 105 1.94 15.61 -0.07
N GLU A 106 2.89 16.40 -0.56
CA GLU A 106 4.19 16.62 0.09
C GLU A 106 4.95 15.31 0.39
N GLY A 107 4.75 14.27 -0.43
CA GLY A 107 5.39 12.98 -0.30
C GLY A 107 4.80 12.07 0.80
N ASP A 108 3.68 12.42 1.42
CA ASP A 108 3.16 11.73 2.61
C ASP A 108 1.72 11.23 2.45
N TRP A 109 1.49 9.94 2.73
CA TRP A 109 0.17 9.33 2.79
C TRP A 109 -0.77 10.00 3.81
N LEU A 110 -0.25 10.52 4.91
CA LEU A 110 -1.09 11.22 5.88
C LEU A 110 -1.67 12.51 5.32
N ASN A 111 -0.89 13.23 4.49
CA ASN A 111 -1.40 14.43 3.84
C ASN A 111 -2.51 14.09 2.85
N PHE A 112 -2.39 12.98 2.11
CA PHE A 112 -3.50 12.46 1.30
C PHE A 112 -4.76 12.19 2.16
N ILE A 113 -4.60 11.49 3.29
CA ILE A 113 -5.71 11.12 4.17
C ILE A 113 -6.37 12.36 4.77
N LYS A 114 -5.58 13.32 5.23
CA LYS A 114 -6.06 14.56 5.87
C LYS A 114 -6.64 15.58 4.88
N ASN A 115 -6.28 15.47 3.61
CA ASN A 115 -6.77 16.37 2.56
C ASN A 115 -8.14 15.90 2.06
N GLY A 116 -9.17 16.69 2.27
CA GLY A 116 -10.54 16.42 1.84
C GLY A 116 -11.52 16.19 3.00
N PRO A 117 -12.76 15.85 2.69
CA PRO A 117 -13.79 15.64 3.70
C PRO A 117 -13.48 14.40 4.53
N ARG A 118 -13.81 14.44 5.83
CA ARG A 118 -13.68 13.31 6.75
C ARG A 118 -14.81 12.30 6.54
N LYS A 119 -14.92 11.78 5.29
CA LYS A 119 -15.94 10.79 4.89
C LYS A 119 -15.31 9.77 3.97
N LEU A 120 -15.83 8.54 4.01
CA LEU A 120 -15.40 7.49 3.10
C LEU A 120 -15.92 7.72 1.68
N TYR A 121 -17.19 8.14 1.57
CA TYR A 121 -17.88 8.43 0.32
C TYR A 121 -18.51 9.82 0.41
N ALA A 122 -18.24 10.66 -0.55
CA ALA A 122 -18.70 12.07 -0.58
C ALA A 122 -18.84 12.59 -2.02
N ASN A 123 -19.62 11.92 -2.87
CA ASN A 123 -19.84 12.28 -4.27
C ASN A 123 -18.54 12.42 -5.09
N GLY A 124 -17.60 11.50 -4.90
CA GLY A 124 -16.30 11.50 -5.57
C GLY A 124 -15.15 12.11 -4.74
N GLU A 125 -15.45 12.76 -3.61
CA GLU A 125 -14.45 13.46 -2.78
C GLU A 125 -14.08 12.67 -1.51
N GLY A 126 -14.77 11.57 -1.21
CA GLY A 126 -14.51 10.73 -0.04
C GLY A 126 -13.17 9.99 -0.13
N LEU A 127 -12.65 9.55 1.01
CA LEU A 127 -11.33 8.91 1.10
C LEU A 127 -11.20 7.70 0.16
N ILE A 128 -12.19 6.81 0.15
CA ILE A 128 -12.21 5.62 -0.71
C ILE A 128 -12.28 6.02 -2.19
N GLU A 129 -13.16 6.97 -2.53
CA GLU A 129 -13.34 7.45 -3.90
C GLU A 129 -12.07 8.12 -4.44
N ARG A 130 -11.44 8.99 -3.64
CA ARG A 130 -10.18 9.63 -4.01
C ARG A 130 -9.03 8.64 -4.14
N LEU A 131 -8.97 7.62 -3.28
CA LEU A 131 -7.93 6.60 -3.35
C LEU A 131 -7.98 5.85 -4.70
N VAL A 132 -9.18 5.48 -5.15
CA VAL A 132 -9.39 4.83 -6.46
C VAL A 132 -9.10 5.80 -7.61
N LEU A 133 -9.57 7.04 -7.50
CA LEU A 133 -9.43 8.03 -8.58
C LEU A 133 -7.97 8.48 -8.80
N GLU A 134 -7.22 8.64 -7.71
CA GLU A 134 -5.90 9.28 -7.75
C GLU A 134 -4.73 8.28 -7.79
N PHE A 135 -4.96 7.05 -7.37
CA PHE A 135 -3.93 6.01 -7.35
C PHE A 135 -4.38 4.79 -8.15
N PRO A 136 -3.93 4.64 -9.41
CA PRO A 136 -4.37 3.57 -10.30
C PRO A 136 -4.20 2.15 -9.72
N ARG A 137 -3.31 1.97 -8.75
CA ARG A 137 -3.13 0.71 -8.03
C ARG A 137 -4.41 0.24 -7.32
N PHE A 138 -5.25 1.17 -6.90
CA PHE A 138 -6.49 0.89 -6.16
C PHE A 138 -7.73 0.91 -7.03
N ASP A 139 -7.59 1.23 -8.32
CA ASP A 139 -8.66 1.10 -9.29
C ASP A 139 -8.85 -0.37 -9.66
N ASP A 140 -9.93 -0.94 -9.17
CA ASP A 140 -10.36 -2.31 -9.44
C ASP A 140 -11.66 -2.34 -10.25
N SER A 141 -11.88 -1.33 -11.08
CA SER A 141 -13.00 -1.27 -12.00
C SER A 141 -12.93 -2.36 -13.09
N SER A 142 -14.08 -2.72 -13.60
CA SER A 142 -14.21 -3.67 -14.71
C SER A 142 -15.43 -3.35 -15.57
N ILE A 143 -15.39 -3.75 -16.83
CA ILE A 143 -16.52 -3.61 -17.74
C ILE A 143 -17.41 -4.87 -17.62
N TYR A 144 -18.67 -4.67 -17.25
CA TYR A 144 -19.69 -5.69 -17.22
C TYR A 144 -20.93 -5.24 -18.00
N LEU A 145 -21.33 -5.99 -19.04
CA LEU A 145 -22.45 -5.65 -19.94
C LEU A 145 -22.36 -4.20 -20.46
N ASP A 146 -21.20 -3.82 -20.97
CA ASP A 146 -20.89 -2.48 -21.52
C ASP A 146 -21.01 -1.33 -20.49
N LYS A 147 -21.04 -1.65 -19.19
CA LYS A 147 -21.01 -0.66 -18.11
C LYS A 147 -19.77 -0.83 -17.26
N GLU A 148 -19.14 0.27 -16.93
CA GLU A 148 -18.08 0.30 -15.93
C GLU A 148 -18.68 0.06 -14.53
N VAL A 149 -18.07 -0.88 -13.82
CA VAL A 149 -18.44 -1.24 -12.44
C VAL A 149 -17.21 -1.07 -11.55
N ASN A 150 -17.30 -0.21 -10.57
CA ASN A 150 -16.28 0.00 -9.56
C ASN A 150 -16.56 -0.89 -8.35
N PHE A 151 -15.59 -1.74 -7.98
CA PHE A 151 -15.73 -2.63 -6.84
C PHE A 151 -15.26 -2.00 -5.54
N TYR A 152 -14.32 -1.05 -5.60
CA TYR A 152 -13.70 -0.39 -4.43
C TYR A 152 -13.04 -1.35 -3.43
N LYS A 153 -12.86 -2.61 -3.79
CA LYS A 153 -12.38 -3.66 -2.87
C LYS A 153 -10.98 -3.36 -2.35
N LEU A 154 -10.05 -2.99 -3.22
CA LEU A 154 -8.67 -2.74 -2.83
C LEU A 154 -8.56 -1.50 -1.93
N ALA A 155 -9.29 -0.44 -2.26
CA ALA A 155 -9.36 0.76 -1.44
C ALA A 155 -10.04 0.50 -0.08
N GLN A 156 -11.10 -0.30 -0.05
CA GLN A 156 -11.76 -0.72 1.18
C GLN A 156 -10.84 -1.56 2.07
N LEU A 157 -10.03 -2.47 1.49
CA LEU A 157 -9.07 -3.26 2.24
C LEU A 157 -7.97 -2.38 2.85
N ALA A 158 -7.46 -1.39 2.11
CA ALA A 158 -6.50 -0.43 2.64
C ALA A 158 -7.11 0.37 3.81
N PHE A 159 -8.32 0.90 3.63
CA PHE A 159 -9.05 1.59 4.69
C PHE A 159 -9.29 0.69 5.91
N TRP A 160 -9.73 -0.56 5.70
CA TRP A 160 -9.95 -1.51 6.78
C TRP A 160 -8.69 -1.74 7.62
N GLY A 161 -7.51 -1.70 6.99
CA GLY A 161 -6.24 -1.82 7.69
C GLY A 161 -5.90 -0.64 8.60
N ILE A 162 -6.43 0.55 8.33
CA ILE A 162 -6.08 1.79 9.06
C ILE A 162 -7.23 2.40 9.86
N HIS A 163 -8.47 1.92 9.72
CA HIS A 163 -9.65 2.57 10.29
C HIS A 163 -9.57 2.76 11.81
N GLY A 164 -9.01 1.78 12.52
CA GLY A 164 -8.82 1.86 13.96
C GLY A 164 -7.90 3.01 14.37
N GLU A 165 -6.80 3.19 13.65
CA GLU A 165 -5.83 4.26 13.91
C GLU A 165 -6.36 5.62 13.48
N LEU A 166 -7.16 5.69 12.42
CA LEU A 166 -7.82 6.94 12.00
C LEU A 166 -8.77 7.45 13.09
N ALA A 167 -9.54 6.55 13.72
CA ALA A 167 -10.41 6.88 14.84
C ALA A 167 -9.62 7.26 16.10
N HIS A 168 -8.53 6.52 16.39
CA HIS A 168 -7.70 6.74 17.58
C HIS A 168 -6.94 8.07 17.54
N SER A 169 -6.51 8.46 16.33
CA SER A 169 -5.77 9.71 16.08
C SER A 169 -6.69 10.91 15.83
N ASP A 170 -7.99 10.76 15.98
CA ASP A 170 -9.01 11.79 15.70
C ASP A 170 -8.93 12.37 14.26
N TYR A 171 -8.41 11.59 13.32
CA TYR A 171 -8.43 11.95 11.91
C TYR A 171 -9.81 11.77 11.29
N PHE A 172 -10.53 10.72 11.74
CA PHE A 172 -11.92 10.44 11.40
C PHE A 172 -12.67 10.08 12.68
N ARG A 173 -13.90 10.56 12.80
CA ARG A 173 -14.80 10.05 13.83
C ARG A 173 -15.49 8.79 13.31
N ILE A 174 -15.86 7.88 14.21
CA ILE A 174 -16.54 6.63 13.85
C ILE A 174 -17.79 6.89 13.01
N GLU A 175 -18.56 7.92 13.38
CA GLU A 175 -19.77 8.36 12.67
C GLU A 175 -19.52 8.93 11.26
N ASP A 176 -18.27 9.31 10.93
CA ASP A 176 -17.89 9.80 9.60
C ASP A 176 -17.45 8.64 8.68
N MET A 177 -17.33 7.42 9.22
CA MET A 177 -16.88 6.22 8.51
C MET A 177 -18.02 5.36 7.95
N GLU A 178 -19.27 5.79 8.07
CA GLU A 178 -20.47 5.14 7.54
C GLU A 178 -20.74 5.50 6.07
#